data_dff7735926e660120f478bf8a1c8cee9
#
_entry.id   dff7735926e660120f478bf8a1c8cee9
#
_cell.length_a   1.000
_cell.length_b   1.000
_cell.length_c   1.000
_cell.angle_alpha   90.00
_cell.angle_beta   90.00
_cell.angle_gamma   90.00
#
_symmetry.space_group_name_H-M   'P 1'
#
loop_
_entity.id
_entity.type
_entity.pdbx_description
1 polymer ?
#
loop_
_entity_poly.entity_id
_entity_poly.type
_entity_poly.pdbx_seq_one_letter_code
_entity_poly.pdbx_strand_id
1 'polypeptide(L)'
;MKAHLEFVKVDLNAGWERPAGYPPGFWQKILASDLDEKAKKGSRTRLLKIDAGAFSTEPFVHDHWEEVYVVQGDLVVGNDAQGKGGQQSFAPTYACRPPGVHHGPFTSRGGCVLHEIHYYQDAQKR
;
A
#
# COMPACT_ATOMS: atom_id res chain seq x y z
N MET A 1 -8.51 -12.39 -14.59
CA MET A 1 -7.32 -13.27 -14.57
C MET A 1 -6.06 -12.44 -14.75
N LYS A 2 -5.05 -12.75 -13.97
CA LYS A 2 -3.77 -12.06 -14.10
C LYS A 2 -3.01 -12.53 -15.33
N ALA A 3 -2.28 -11.62 -15.96
CA ALA A 3 -1.42 -11.97 -17.06
C ALA A 3 -0.21 -12.78 -16.57
N HIS A 4 0.27 -13.70 -17.40
CA HIS A 4 1.53 -14.37 -17.15
C HIS A 4 2.67 -13.42 -17.56
N LEU A 5 3.50 -13.02 -16.59
CA LEU A 5 4.63 -12.11 -16.83
C LEU A 5 5.92 -12.77 -16.35
N GLU A 6 7.02 -12.58 -17.10
CA GLU A 6 8.33 -13.14 -16.78
C GLU A 6 9.34 -12.01 -16.69
N PHE A 7 9.71 -11.64 -15.47
CA PHE A 7 10.77 -10.70 -15.15
C PHE A 7 10.73 -9.41 -15.98
N VAL A 8 9.53 -8.85 -16.14
CA VAL A 8 9.36 -7.57 -16.80
C VAL A 8 10.01 -6.48 -15.98
N LYS A 9 10.68 -5.56 -16.64
CA LYS A 9 11.30 -4.43 -15.97
C LYS A 9 10.24 -3.51 -15.37
N VAL A 10 10.41 -3.13 -14.12
CA VAL A 10 9.56 -2.14 -13.46
C VAL A 10 10.32 -0.82 -13.43
N ASP A 11 9.79 0.19 -14.11
CA ASP A 11 10.40 1.52 -14.13
C ASP A 11 9.94 2.28 -12.88
N LEU A 12 10.86 2.56 -11.97
CA LEU A 12 10.56 3.28 -10.74
C LEU A 12 10.58 4.80 -10.90
N ASN A 13 10.97 5.30 -12.10
CA ASN A 13 11.08 6.73 -12.36
C ASN A 13 9.90 7.30 -13.15
N ALA A 14 9.04 6.45 -13.70
CA ALA A 14 7.94 6.90 -14.55
C ALA A 14 6.77 5.93 -14.46
N GLY A 15 5.61 6.38 -14.98
CA GLY A 15 4.43 5.51 -15.06
C GLY A 15 3.67 5.34 -13.76
N TRP A 16 3.93 6.19 -12.78
CA TRP A 16 3.17 6.17 -11.54
C TRP A 16 1.80 6.83 -11.77
N GLU A 17 0.78 6.25 -11.16
CA GLU A 17 -0.58 6.81 -11.21
C GLU A 17 -1.08 7.12 -9.80
N ARG A 18 -2.04 8.02 -9.70
CA ARG A 18 -2.65 8.36 -8.42
C ARG A 18 -3.69 7.31 -8.06
N PRO A 19 -3.58 6.64 -6.91
CA PRO A 19 -4.65 5.76 -6.47
C PRO A 19 -5.87 6.57 -6.05
N ALA A 20 -7.06 6.08 -6.39
CA ALA A 20 -8.30 6.78 -6.08
C ALA A 20 -8.45 6.94 -4.56
N GLY A 21 -8.85 8.13 -4.12
CA GLY A 21 -9.10 8.42 -2.72
C GLY A 21 -7.86 8.73 -1.89
N TYR A 22 -6.68 8.74 -2.50
CA TYR A 22 -5.44 9.07 -1.78
C TYR A 22 -5.10 10.55 -1.96
N PRO A 23 -4.42 11.15 -0.98
CA PRO A 23 -4.00 12.54 -1.08
C PRO A 23 -2.85 12.72 -2.08
N PRO A 24 -2.50 13.98 -2.43
CA PRO A 24 -1.34 14.23 -3.28
C PRO A 24 -0.06 13.65 -2.71
N GLY A 25 0.83 13.20 -3.60
CA GLY A 25 2.12 12.63 -3.22
C GLY A 25 2.09 11.15 -2.94
N PHE A 26 0.92 10.50 -3.09
CA PHE A 26 0.78 9.05 -3.04
C PHE A 26 0.60 8.53 -4.47
N TRP A 27 1.39 7.53 -4.84
CA TRP A 27 1.43 7.00 -6.19
C TRP A 27 1.42 5.48 -6.17
N GLN A 28 0.85 4.88 -7.19
CA GLN A 28 0.85 3.41 -7.30
C GLN A 28 1.29 2.94 -8.67
N LYS A 29 1.80 1.71 -8.68
CA LYS A 29 1.99 0.89 -9.88
C LYS A 29 1.38 -0.46 -9.60
N ILE A 30 0.33 -0.81 -10.32
CA ILE A 30 -0.27 -2.13 -10.18
C ILE A 30 0.56 -3.11 -11.00
N LEU A 31 1.11 -4.12 -10.34
CA LEU A 31 1.93 -5.13 -10.99
C LEU A 31 1.07 -6.27 -11.54
N ALA A 32 0.09 -6.70 -10.76
CA ALA A 32 -0.86 -7.72 -11.18
C ALA A 32 -2.13 -7.58 -10.34
N SER A 33 -3.28 -7.78 -10.95
CA SER A 33 -4.54 -7.69 -10.20
C SER A 33 -5.65 -8.46 -10.89
N ASP A 34 -6.33 -9.26 -10.12
CA ASP A 34 -7.69 -9.76 -10.42
C ASP A 34 -8.58 -9.51 -9.20
N LEU A 35 -8.21 -8.51 -8.37
CA LEU A 35 -8.98 -8.17 -7.18
C LEU A 35 -10.37 -7.68 -7.59
N ASP A 36 -11.39 -8.31 -7.02
CA ASP A 36 -12.79 -7.95 -7.21
C ASP A 36 -13.39 -7.67 -5.84
N GLU A 37 -13.42 -6.40 -5.47
CA GLU A 37 -13.89 -5.99 -4.15
C GLU A 37 -15.38 -6.20 -3.98
N LYS A 38 -16.13 -6.17 -5.07
CA LYS A 38 -17.56 -6.40 -5.04
C LYS A 38 -17.89 -7.88 -4.80
N ALA A 39 -17.19 -8.77 -5.49
CA ALA A 39 -17.35 -10.21 -5.33
C ALA A 39 -16.54 -10.76 -4.17
N LYS A 40 -15.68 -9.95 -3.57
CA LYS A 40 -14.80 -10.31 -2.45
C LYS A 40 -13.91 -11.51 -2.79
N LYS A 41 -13.21 -11.40 -3.91
CA LYS A 41 -12.29 -12.44 -4.36
C LYS A 41 -11.13 -11.85 -5.14
N GLY A 42 -10.11 -12.67 -5.37
CA GLY A 42 -8.93 -12.28 -6.12
C GLY A 42 -7.87 -11.61 -5.25
N SER A 43 -6.86 -11.11 -5.91
CA SER A 43 -5.73 -10.46 -5.24
C SER A 43 -5.12 -9.38 -6.13
N ARG A 44 -4.40 -8.46 -5.49
CA ARG A 44 -3.67 -7.39 -6.19
C ARG A 44 -2.29 -7.27 -5.58
N THR A 45 -1.30 -7.14 -6.44
CA THR A 45 0.07 -6.77 -6.04
C THR A 45 0.37 -5.42 -6.65
N ARG A 46 0.82 -4.49 -5.82
CA ARG A 46 1.19 -3.15 -6.31
C ARG A 46 2.40 -2.61 -5.56
N LEU A 47 3.04 -1.62 -6.17
CA LEU A 47 3.95 -0.74 -5.47
C LEU A 47 3.19 0.53 -5.11
N LEU A 48 3.42 1.01 -3.90
CA LEU A 48 2.93 2.31 -3.44
C LEU A 48 4.13 3.18 -3.13
N LYS A 49 4.14 4.39 -3.65
CA LYS A 49 5.20 5.35 -3.38
C LYS A 49 4.60 6.54 -2.63
N ILE A 50 5.28 6.96 -1.58
CA ILE A 50 4.92 8.17 -0.84
C ILE A 50 6.06 9.14 -1.01
N ASP A 51 5.78 10.32 -1.59
CA ASP A 51 6.78 11.37 -1.73
C ASP A 51 7.16 11.91 -0.35
N ALA A 52 8.39 12.36 -0.22
CA ALA A 52 8.86 12.94 1.04
C ALA A 52 7.93 14.07 1.49
N GLY A 53 7.42 13.97 2.70
CA GLY A 53 6.53 14.96 3.30
C GLY A 53 5.06 14.83 2.93
N ALA A 54 4.70 13.98 1.99
CA ALA A 54 3.29 13.72 1.69
C ALA A 54 2.64 12.97 2.86
N PHE A 55 1.38 13.27 3.15
CA PHE A 55 0.70 12.62 4.28
C PHE A 55 -0.80 12.48 4.03
N SER A 56 -1.38 11.47 4.66
CA SER A 56 -2.83 11.30 4.75
C SER A 56 -3.31 11.78 6.12
N THR A 57 -4.59 12.07 6.24
CA THR A 57 -5.18 12.57 7.48
C THR A 57 -6.15 11.60 8.11
N GLU A 58 -6.66 10.66 7.31
CA GLU A 58 -7.64 9.69 7.78
C GLU A 58 -7.07 8.29 7.73
N PRO A 59 -7.39 7.42 8.69
CA PRO A 59 -6.99 6.02 8.58
C PRO A 59 -7.72 5.32 7.45
N PHE A 60 -7.07 4.32 6.89
CA PHE A 60 -7.64 3.44 5.86
C PHE A 60 -8.21 2.19 6.52
N VAL A 61 -9.27 1.65 5.92
CA VAL A 61 -9.82 0.36 6.31
C VAL A 61 -10.29 -0.38 5.07
N HIS A 62 -10.02 -1.68 5.03
CA HIS A 62 -10.40 -2.53 3.91
C HIS A 62 -11.05 -3.80 4.44
N ASP A 63 -11.84 -4.45 3.60
CA ASP A 63 -12.42 -5.77 3.91
C ASP A 63 -11.60 -6.93 3.35
N HIS A 64 -10.42 -6.64 2.82
CA HIS A 64 -9.46 -7.63 2.38
C HIS A 64 -8.22 -7.62 3.27
N TRP A 65 -7.42 -8.67 3.18
CA TRP A 65 -6.10 -8.72 3.79
C TRP A 65 -5.16 -7.77 3.07
N GLU A 66 -4.20 -7.24 3.82
CA GLU A 66 -3.13 -6.42 3.24
C GLU A 66 -1.81 -6.81 3.86
N GLU A 67 -0.83 -7.11 3.00
CA GLU A 67 0.55 -7.26 3.43
C GLU A 67 1.37 -6.15 2.82
N VAL A 68 2.21 -5.53 3.63
CA VAL A 68 3.03 -4.39 3.21
C VAL A 68 4.48 -4.66 3.56
N TYR A 69 5.33 -4.57 2.57
CA TYR A 69 6.78 -4.65 2.76
C TYR A 69 7.39 -3.31 2.34
N VAL A 70 8.03 -2.62 3.27
CA VAL A 70 8.73 -1.37 2.95
C VAL A 70 10.04 -1.72 2.28
N VAL A 71 10.13 -1.44 0.98
CA VAL A 71 11.25 -1.83 0.12
C VAL A 71 12.42 -0.86 0.31
N GLN A 72 12.11 0.42 0.37
CA GLN A 72 13.11 1.47 0.56
C GLN A 72 12.50 2.66 1.26
N GLY A 73 13.34 3.42 1.96
CA GLY A 73 12.93 4.64 2.64
C GLY A 73 12.34 4.41 4.01
N ASP A 74 11.47 5.32 4.44
CA ASP A 74 10.85 5.30 5.75
C ASP A 74 9.34 5.44 5.65
N LEU A 75 8.64 4.81 6.58
CA LEU A 75 7.18 4.96 6.71
C LEU A 75 6.86 5.40 8.12
N VAL A 76 6.02 6.42 8.23
CA VAL A 76 5.51 6.92 9.50
C VAL A 76 4.04 6.59 9.59
N VAL A 77 3.63 6.02 10.71
CA VAL A 77 2.23 5.65 10.97
C VAL A 77 1.72 6.43 12.17
N GLY A 78 0.53 7.02 12.04
CA GLY A 78 -0.11 7.72 13.13
C GLY A 78 0.29 9.19 13.25
N ASN A 79 0.62 9.83 12.13
CA ASN A 79 0.88 11.27 12.11
C ASN A 79 -0.40 12.06 12.39
N ASP A 80 -0.24 13.31 12.79
CA ASP A 80 -1.36 14.22 13.02
C ASP A 80 -1.88 14.83 11.70
N ALA A 81 -2.86 15.73 11.81
CA ALA A 81 -3.50 16.35 10.66
C ALA A 81 -2.57 17.27 9.86
N GLN A 82 -1.41 17.62 10.41
CA GLN A 82 -0.40 18.43 9.75
C GLN A 82 0.78 17.57 9.24
N GLY A 83 0.65 16.24 9.33
CA GLY A 83 1.70 15.33 8.90
C GLY A 83 2.86 15.17 9.88
N LYS A 84 2.67 15.57 11.14
CA LYS A 84 3.71 15.54 12.17
C LYS A 84 3.51 14.39 13.13
N GLY A 85 4.59 14.00 13.80
CA GLY A 85 4.54 12.93 14.79
C GLY A 85 4.36 11.56 14.15
N GLY A 86 3.88 10.61 14.95
CA GLY A 86 3.73 9.23 14.53
C GLY A 86 4.97 8.41 14.79
N GLN A 87 4.88 7.12 14.46
CA GLN A 87 5.98 6.19 14.66
C GLN A 87 6.65 5.86 13.35
N GLN A 88 7.95 6.11 13.27
CA GLN A 88 8.73 5.90 12.07
C GLN A 88 9.36 4.51 12.06
N SER A 89 9.26 3.84 10.91
CA SER A 89 9.93 2.57 10.65
C SER A 89 10.74 2.72 9.37
N PHE A 90 11.88 2.04 9.31
CA PHE A 90 12.78 2.09 8.16
C PHE A 90 12.81 0.76 7.43
N ALA A 91 12.99 0.82 6.12
CA ALA A 91 13.19 -0.38 5.32
C ALA A 91 14.44 -1.15 5.79
N PRO A 92 14.39 -2.50 5.80
CA PRO A 92 13.25 -3.33 5.49
C PRO A 92 12.32 -3.51 6.71
N THR A 93 11.01 -3.40 6.50
CA THR A 93 10.02 -3.63 7.56
C THR A 93 8.72 -4.15 6.93
N TYR A 94 7.90 -4.82 7.73
CA TYR A 94 6.76 -5.57 7.21
C TYR A 94 5.57 -5.45 8.14
N ALA A 95 4.38 -5.42 7.53
CA ALA A 95 3.12 -5.47 8.25
C ALA A 95 2.15 -6.42 7.55
N CYS A 96 1.35 -7.11 8.34
CA CYS A 96 0.26 -7.94 7.84
C CYS A 96 -1.01 -7.56 8.58
N ARG A 97 -2.03 -7.12 7.86
CA ARG A 97 -3.25 -6.58 8.44
C ARG A 97 -4.46 -7.37 7.98
N PRO A 98 -5.24 -7.92 8.91
CA PRO A 98 -6.49 -8.59 8.56
C PRO A 98 -7.57 -7.60 8.15
N PRO A 99 -8.64 -8.09 7.50
CA PRO A 99 -9.78 -7.25 7.17
C PRO A 99 -10.36 -6.53 8.39
N GLY A 100 -10.83 -5.31 8.19
CA GLY A 100 -11.52 -4.53 9.21
C GLY A 100 -10.61 -3.76 10.16
N VAL A 101 -9.30 -3.93 10.06
CA VAL A 101 -8.35 -3.18 10.89
C VAL A 101 -8.10 -1.82 10.24
N HIS A 102 -8.26 -0.75 11.02
CA HIS A 102 -7.90 0.59 10.58
C HIS A 102 -6.39 0.75 10.65
N HIS A 103 -5.82 1.36 9.61
CA HIS A 103 -4.39 1.62 9.57
C HIS A 103 -4.12 3.00 8.97
N GLY A 104 -3.08 3.62 9.45
CA GLY A 104 -2.77 5.01 9.14
C GLY A 104 -3.29 5.96 10.20
N PRO A 105 -3.30 7.26 9.93
CA PRO A 105 -2.78 7.87 8.70
C PRO A 105 -1.29 7.62 8.49
N PHE A 106 -0.80 7.97 7.32
CA PHE A 106 0.58 7.68 6.91
C PHE A 106 1.28 8.93 6.40
N THR A 107 2.59 8.96 6.60
CA THR A 107 3.49 9.89 5.94
C THR A 107 4.84 9.22 5.74
N SER A 108 5.73 9.88 5.03
CA SER A 108 7.13 9.48 4.91
C SER A 108 7.97 10.74 5.01
N ARG A 109 9.03 10.71 5.81
CA ARG A 109 9.89 11.87 5.96
C ARG A 109 10.85 12.04 4.80
N GLY A 110 11.43 10.93 4.36
CA GLY A 110 12.39 10.93 3.26
C GLY A 110 11.89 10.36 1.97
N GLY A 111 10.62 9.93 1.93
CA GLY A 111 10.06 9.20 0.80
C GLY A 111 10.23 7.70 0.98
N CYS A 112 9.31 6.92 0.41
CA CYS A 112 9.37 5.47 0.51
C CYS A 112 8.73 4.79 -0.68
N VAL A 113 9.09 3.52 -0.86
CA VAL A 113 8.42 2.62 -1.79
C VAL A 113 8.01 1.38 -1.00
N LEU A 114 6.73 1.05 -1.09
CA LEU A 114 6.12 -0.10 -0.44
C LEU A 114 5.75 -1.13 -1.51
N HIS A 115 5.90 -2.40 -1.17
CA HIS A 115 5.36 -3.50 -1.94
C HIS A 115 4.16 -4.03 -1.18
N GLU A 116 2.97 -4.00 -1.80
CA GLU A 116 1.72 -4.34 -1.14
C GLU A 116 1.02 -5.47 -1.86
N ILE A 117 0.45 -6.37 -1.07
CA ILE A 117 -0.40 -7.46 -1.57
C ILE A 117 -1.76 -7.34 -0.87
N HIS A 118 -2.83 -7.26 -1.67
CA HIS A 118 -4.20 -7.24 -1.18
C HIS A 118 -4.90 -8.51 -1.66
N TYR A 119 -5.62 -9.18 -0.77
CA TYR A 119 -6.30 -10.42 -1.17
C TYR A 119 -7.46 -10.74 -0.24
N TYR A 120 -8.40 -11.52 -0.75
CA TYR A 120 -9.47 -12.09 0.04
C TYR A 120 -9.13 -13.53 0.37
N GLN A 121 -9.42 -13.93 1.59
CA GLN A 121 -9.17 -15.27 2.06
C GLN A 121 -10.51 -15.97 2.26
N ASP A 122 -10.61 -17.17 1.73
CA ASP A 122 -11.82 -17.98 1.88
C ASP A 122 -11.88 -18.54 3.32
N ALA A 123 -12.82 -18.00 4.11
CA ALA A 123 -12.98 -18.41 5.49
C ALA A 123 -13.38 -19.89 5.64
N GLN A 124 -13.94 -20.49 4.60
CA GLN A 124 -14.38 -21.90 4.64
C GLN A 124 -13.25 -22.88 4.52
N LYS A 125 -12.05 -22.43 4.17
CA LYS A 125 -10.89 -23.30 4.02
C LYS A 125 -10.14 -23.56 5.32
N ARG A 126 -10.68 -23.13 6.42
CA ARG A 126 -10.07 -23.37 7.73
C ARG A 126 -10.61 -24.59 8.41
#